data_d9b892556fa5011fa42ce42d8b34d22d
#
_entry.id   d9b892556fa5011fa42ce42d8b34d22d
#
_cell.length_a   1.000
_cell.length_b   1.000
_cell.length_c   1.000
_cell.angle_alpha   90.00
_cell.angle_beta   90.00
_cell.angle_gamma   90.00
#
_symmetry.space_group_name_H-M   'P 1'
#
loop_
_entity.id
_entity.type
_entity.pdbx_description
1 polymer ?
#
loop_
_entity_poly.entity_id
_entity_poly.type
_entity_poly.pdbx_seq_one_letter_code
_entity_poly.pdbx_strand_id
1 'polypeptide(L)'
;MQFTGYSFGSVRVDGVTYDHDLVIDRGKVRKRKKAASRKFRGAYGHTPLSAEEDIPWRCRRLVIGTGAEGALPVMQQVRDEARRRKVDLVVLPTAQAIGVLAQARAHTNAILHLTC
;
A
#
# COMPACT_ATOMS: atom_id res chain seq x y z
N MET A 1 -13.20 -6.03 -6.73
CA MET A 1 -12.91 -4.60 -6.48
C MET A 1 -12.41 -3.98 -7.77
N GLN A 2 -12.98 -2.88 -8.16
CA GLN A 2 -12.69 -2.24 -9.44
C GLN A 2 -11.96 -0.93 -9.24
N PHE A 3 -10.78 -0.79 -9.87
CA PHE A 3 -9.95 0.41 -9.80
C PHE A 3 -10.04 1.16 -11.13
N THR A 4 -10.29 2.46 -11.06
CA THR A 4 -10.32 3.32 -12.25
C THR A 4 -9.67 4.66 -11.95
N GLY A 5 -9.24 5.38 -12.99
CA GLY A 5 -8.86 6.78 -12.88
C GLY A 5 -7.72 7.07 -11.91
N TYR A 6 -6.71 6.17 -11.79
CA TYR A 6 -5.55 6.52 -10.99
C TYR A 6 -4.75 7.64 -11.65
N SER A 7 -4.47 8.67 -10.87
CA SER A 7 -3.53 9.73 -11.22
C SER A 7 -2.81 10.16 -9.94
N PHE A 8 -1.82 11.03 -10.07
CA PHE A 8 -1.08 11.51 -8.92
C PHE A 8 -2.04 12.07 -7.87
N GLY A 9 -2.05 11.45 -6.70
CA GLY A 9 -2.87 11.90 -5.56
C GLY A 9 -4.32 11.46 -5.56
N SER A 10 -4.78 10.66 -6.54
CA SER A 10 -6.19 10.30 -6.62
C SER A 10 -6.38 8.92 -7.26
N VAL A 11 -7.33 8.17 -6.75
CA VAL A 11 -7.76 6.90 -7.34
C VAL A 11 -9.25 6.68 -7.06
N ARG A 12 -9.93 6.04 -8.00
CA ARG A 12 -11.32 5.62 -7.82
C ARG A 12 -11.38 4.12 -7.59
N VAL A 13 -12.01 3.72 -6.50
CA VAL A 13 -12.21 2.31 -6.15
C VAL A 13 -13.71 2.07 -6.00
N ASP A 14 -14.24 1.14 -6.79
CA ASP A 14 -15.67 0.80 -6.79
C ASP A 14 -16.57 2.05 -6.88
N GLY A 15 -16.21 3.02 -7.72
CA GLY A 15 -16.95 4.23 -7.94
C GLY A 15 -16.75 5.34 -6.92
N VAL A 16 -15.94 5.13 -5.89
CA VAL A 16 -15.61 6.15 -4.88
C VAL A 16 -14.22 6.70 -5.14
N THR A 17 -14.09 8.03 -5.19
CA THR A 17 -12.80 8.70 -5.40
C THR A 17 -12.14 8.98 -4.05
N TYR A 18 -10.86 8.59 -3.96
CA TYR A 18 -10.04 8.84 -2.77
C TYR A 18 -8.86 9.72 -3.15
N ASP A 19 -8.54 10.68 -2.28
CA ASP A 19 -7.42 11.62 -2.47
C ASP A 19 -6.34 11.47 -1.38
N HIS A 20 -6.29 10.32 -0.76
CA HIS A 20 -5.31 9.97 0.27
C HIS A 20 -4.89 8.52 0.11
N ASP A 21 -3.77 8.15 0.73
CA ASP A 21 -3.30 6.77 0.73
C ASP A 21 -4.34 5.83 1.31
N LEU A 22 -4.43 4.65 0.71
CA LEU A 22 -5.44 3.65 1.06
C LEU A 22 -4.82 2.40 1.66
N VAL A 23 -5.59 1.79 2.56
CA VAL A 23 -5.39 0.41 2.99
C VAL A 23 -6.61 -0.39 2.54
N ILE A 24 -6.36 -1.51 1.89
CA ILE A 24 -7.40 -2.46 1.49
C ILE A 24 -7.24 -3.71 2.35
N ASP A 25 -8.19 -3.93 3.23
CA ASP A 25 -8.15 -5.00 4.21
C ASP A 25 -9.38 -5.88 4.05
N ARG A 26 -9.20 -7.07 3.52
CA ARG A 26 -10.27 -8.05 3.32
C ARG A 26 -11.49 -7.44 2.60
N GLY A 27 -11.21 -6.72 1.51
CA GLY A 27 -12.21 -6.09 0.67
C GLY A 27 -12.74 -4.75 1.19
N LYS A 28 -12.24 -4.25 2.31
CA LYS A 28 -12.65 -2.96 2.88
C LYS A 28 -11.56 -1.92 2.68
N VAL A 29 -11.97 -0.73 2.26
CA VAL A 29 -11.06 0.40 2.03
C VAL A 29 -11.06 1.30 3.25
N ARG A 30 -9.87 1.63 3.73
CA ARG A 30 -9.70 2.63 4.80
C ARG A 30 -8.50 3.53 4.49
N LYS A 31 -8.42 4.66 5.16
CA LYS A 31 -7.31 5.59 5.02
C LYS A 31 -6.06 5.01 5.67
N ARG A 32 -4.91 5.09 4.98
CA ARG A 32 -3.62 4.78 5.58
C ARG A 32 -3.31 5.80 6.68
N LYS A 33 -2.91 5.31 7.86
CA LYS A 33 -2.47 6.14 8.99
C LYS A 33 -0.96 6.05 9.08
N LYS A 34 -0.27 7.07 8.60
CA LYS A 34 1.20 7.07 8.52
C LYS A 34 1.89 7.81 9.66
N ALA A 35 1.13 8.28 10.66
CA ALA A 35 1.70 9.03 11.78
C ALA A 35 2.82 8.27 12.50
N ALA A 36 2.67 6.96 12.68
CA ALA A 36 3.68 6.13 13.35
C ALA A 36 5.00 6.06 12.57
N SER A 37 4.98 6.34 11.27
CA SER A 37 6.17 6.30 10.41
C SER A 37 6.87 7.63 10.26
N ARG A 38 6.26 8.74 10.68
CA ARG A 38 6.80 10.10 10.44
C ARG A 38 8.16 10.33 11.09
N LYS A 39 8.44 9.66 12.19
CA LYS A 39 9.74 9.75 12.88
C LYS A 39 10.91 9.24 12.03
N PHE A 40 10.63 8.43 10.99
CA PHE A 40 11.66 7.91 10.10
C PHE A 40 11.90 8.80 8.87
N ARG A 41 11.12 9.85 8.69
CA ARG A 41 11.18 10.70 7.50
C ARG A 41 12.58 11.29 7.26
N GLY A 42 13.25 11.72 8.32
CA GLY A 42 14.57 12.31 8.21
C GLY A 42 15.61 11.40 7.58
N ALA A 43 15.52 10.10 7.83
CA ALA A 43 16.45 9.11 7.29
C ALA A 43 16.18 8.76 5.83
N TYR A 44 14.94 8.93 5.36
CA TYR A 44 14.52 8.48 4.03
C TYR A 44 14.17 9.61 3.06
N GLY A 45 14.07 10.84 3.53
CA GLY A 45 13.62 11.98 2.70
C GLY A 45 12.11 11.99 2.42
N HIS A 46 11.42 10.91 2.70
CA HIS A 46 9.96 10.73 2.63
C HIS A 46 9.51 9.97 3.86
N THR A 47 8.24 10.09 4.23
CA THR A 47 7.69 9.24 5.29
C THR A 47 7.57 7.81 4.74
N PRO A 48 8.39 6.86 5.22
CA PRO A 48 8.38 5.49 4.67
C PRO A 48 7.17 4.70 5.17
N LEU A 49 6.98 3.51 4.61
CA LEU A 49 6.12 2.50 5.22
C LEU A 49 6.93 1.74 6.25
N SER A 50 6.53 1.84 7.52
CA SER A 50 7.18 1.14 8.63
C SER A 50 6.29 0.04 9.21
N ALA A 51 6.91 -0.89 9.92
CA ALA A 51 6.18 -1.97 10.60
C ALA A 51 5.33 -1.48 11.78
N GLU A 52 5.49 -0.21 12.18
CA GLU A 52 4.70 0.37 13.27
C GLU A 52 3.34 0.87 12.81
N GLU A 53 3.10 0.93 11.50
CA GLU A 53 1.77 1.23 10.98
C GLU A 53 0.83 0.02 11.16
N ASP A 54 -0.47 0.30 11.07
CA ASP A 54 -1.49 -0.75 11.10
C ASP A 54 -1.58 -1.42 9.72
N ILE A 55 -0.68 -2.37 9.48
CA ILE A 55 -0.58 -3.09 8.21
C ILE A 55 -1.59 -4.23 8.20
N PRO A 56 -2.35 -4.42 7.09
CA PRO A 56 -3.37 -5.46 7.02
C PRO A 56 -2.76 -6.84 6.75
N TRP A 57 -2.18 -7.44 7.78
CA TRP A 57 -1.44 -8.70 7.67
C TRP A 57 -2.31 -9.94 7.47
N ARG A 58 -3.63 -9.85 7.65
CA ARG A 58 -4.52 -11.00 7.50
C ARG A 58 -4.79 -11.31 6.03
N CYS A 59 -3.77 -11.83 5.37
CA CYS A 59 -3.81 -12.13 3.93
C CYS A 59 -2.71 -13.12 3.60
N ARG A 60 -2.78 -13.68 2.39
CA ARG A 60 -1.68 -14.47 1.82
C ARG A 60 -0.74 -13.61 1.02
N ARG A 61 -1.25 -12.54 0.42
CA ARG A 61 -0.48 -11.60 -0.39
C ARG A 61 -0.80 -10.18 0.04
N LEU A 62 0.24 -9.40 0.26
CA LEU A 62 0.13 -7.96 0.51
C LEU A 62 0.79 -7.21 -0.63
N VAL A 63 0.00 -6.40 -1.34
CA VAL A 63 0.48 -5.58 -2.44
C VAL A 63 0.71 -4.17 -1.92
N ILE A 64 1.91 -3.64 -2.12
CA ILE A 64 2.25 -2.27 -1.74
C ILE A 64 2.50 -1.46 -3.01
N GLY A 65 1.65 -0.46 -3.22
CA GLY A 65 1.84 0.54 -4.26
C GLY A 65 2.68 1.68 -3.72
N THR A 66 3.84 1.91 -4.32
CA THR A 66 4.86 2.82 -3.80
C THR A 66 4.80 4.22 -4.38
N GLY A 67 3.70 4.59 -5.01
CA GLY A 67 3.47 5.91 -5.56
C GLY A 67 3.63 5.96 -7.08
N ALA A 68 3.35 7.13 -7.66
CA ALA A 68 3.41 7.34 -9.11
C ALA A 68 4.81 7.07 -9.66
N GLU A 69 5.83 7.41 -8.89
CA GLU A 69 7.24 7.24 -9.27
C GLU A 69 7.94 6.14 -8.47
N GLY A 70 7.20 5.40 -7.67
CA GLY A 70 7.77 4.33 -6.84
C GLY A 70 8.67 4.82 -5.72
N ALA A 71 8.51 6.06 -5.26
CA ALA A 71 9.44 6.68 -4.33
C ALA A 71 9.17 6.38 -2.85
N LEU A 72 8.05 5.74 -2.52
CA LEU A 72 7.77 5.38 -1.12
C LEU A 72 8.76 4.32 -0.65
N PRO A 73 9.62 4.62 0.33
CA PRO A 73 10.50 3.59 0.90
C PRO A 73 9.67 2.59 1.72
N VAL A 74 9.97 1.31 1.55
CA VAL A 74 9.41 0.25 2.39
C VAL A 74 10.53 -0.22 3.30
N MET A 75 10.39 0.02 4.60
CA MET A 75 11.45 -0.31 5.56
C MET A 75 11.67 -1.81 5.65
N GLN A 76 12.90 -2.21 5.93
CA GLN A 76 13.29 -3.63 5.96
C GLN A 76 12.44 -4.43 6.96
N GLN A 77 12.05 -3.81 8.08
CA GLN A 77 11.22 -4.47 9.09
C GLN A 77 9.86 -4.92 8.54
N VAL A 78 9.32 -4.19 7.55
CA VAL A 78 8.07 -4.61 6.87
C VAL A 78 8.32 -5.91 6.09
N ARG A 79 9.44 -5.98 5.38
CA ARG A 79 9.81 -7.17 4.61
C ARG A 79 10.09 -8.36 5.52
N ASP A 80 10.76 -8.12 6.64
CA ASP A 80 11.07 -9.15 7.63
C ASP A 80 9.78 -9.69 8.25
N GLU A 81 8.85 -8.80 8.58
CA GLU A 81 7.56 -9.20 9.17
C GLU A 81 6.72 -10.01 8.18
N ALA A 82 6.71 -9.62 6.90
CA ALA A 82 6.03 -10.38 5.86
C ALA A 82 6.58 -11.80 5.76
N ARG A 83 7.91 -11.93 5.80
CA ARG A 83 8.57 -13.24 5.76
C ARG A 83 8.22 -14.07 6.98
N ARG A 84 8.26 -13.47 8.17
CA ARG A 84 7.90 -14.15 9.42
C ARG A 84 6.47 -14.65 9.40
N ARG A 85 5.56 -13.89 8.83
CA ARG A 85 4.13 -14.24 8.73
C ARG A 85 3.80 -15.10 7.51
N LYS A 86 4.79 -15.40 6.67
CA LYS A 86 4.62 -16.13 5.41
C LYS A 86 3.61 -15.44 4.48
N VAL A 87 3.65 -14.11 4.46
CA VAL A 87 2.87 -13.29 3.53
C VAL A 87 3.72 -12.99 2.32
N ASP A 88 3.17 -13.24 1.13
CA ASP A 88 3.81 -12.90 -0.14
C ASP A 88 3.74 -11.37 -0.33
N LEU A 89 4.87 -10.70 -0.30
CA LEU A 89 4.94 -9.24 -0.40
C LEU A 89 5.26 -8.84 -1.83
N VAL A 90 4.39 -8.03 -2.43
CA VAL A 90 4.56 -7.48 -3.78
C VAL A 90 4.70 -5.97 -3.66
N VAL A 91 5.84 -5.43 -4.07
CA VAL A 91 6.16 -4.00 -3.95
C VAL A 91 6.38 -3.44 -5.35
N LEU A 92 5.49 -2.55 -5.78
CA LEU A 92 5.49 -2.01 -7.14
C LEU A 92 5.05 -0.54 -7.13
N PRO A 93 5.43 0.28 -8.13
CA PRO A 93 4.78 1.57 -8.33
C PRO A 93 3.26 1.41 -8.39
N THR A 94 2.52 2.41 -7.93
CA THR A 94 1.08 2.27 -7.67
C THR A 94 0.28 1.89 -8.91
N ALA A 95 0.60 2.41 -10.10
CA ALA A 95 -0.10 2.02 -11.32
C ALA A 95 0.04 0.52 -11.59
N GLN A 96 1.22 -0.04 -11.40
CA GLN A 96 1.45 -1.48 -11.57
C GLN A 96 0.80 -2.29 -10.45
N ALA A 97 0.84 -1.79 -9.23
CA ALA A 97 0.16 -2.42 -8.09
C ALA A 97 -1.34 -2.54 -8.33
N ILE A 98 -1.96 -1.50 -8.87
CA ILE A 98 -3.37 -1.52 -9.24
C ILE A 98 -3.65 -2.59 -10.30
N GLY A 99 -2.77 -2.75 -11.28
CA GLY A 99 -2.89 -3.80 -12.28
C GLY A 99 -2.88 -5.20 -11.68
N VAL A 100 -2.02 -5.42 -10.69
CA VAL A 100 -1.99 -6.69 -9.94
C VAL A 100 -3.28 -6.88 -9.15
N LEU A 101 -3.76 -5.83 -8.47
CA LEU A 101 -4.98 -5.90 -7.67
C LEU A 101 -6.23 -6.11 -8.52
N ALA A 102 -6.28 -5.58 -9.75
CA ALA A 102 -7.40 -5.77 -10.66
C ALA A 102 -7.59 -7.26 -11.03
N GLN A 103 -6.52 -8.04 -10.95
CA GLN A 103 -6.53 -9.47 -11.23
C GLN A 103 -6.32 -10.30 -9.95
N ALA A 104 -6.41 -9.65 -8.79
CA ALA A 104 -6.09 -10.28 -7.52
C ALA A 104 -7.09 -11.38 -7.17
N ARG A 105 -6.55 -12.42 -6.58
CA ARG A 105 -7.32 -13.53 -6.03
C ARG A 105 -7.71 -13.22 -4.59
N ALA A 106 -8.55 -14.10 -4.02
CA ALA A 106 -8.90 -14.01 -2.59
C ALA A 106 -7.65 -13.95 -1.71
N HIS A 107 -7.79 -13.40 -0.52
CA HIS A 107 -6.72 -13.28 0.47
C HIS A 107 -5.59 -12.33 0.08
N THR A 108 -5.90 -11.33 -0.75
CA THR A 108 -4.97 -10.25 -1.13
C THR A 108 -5.40 -8.94 -0.47
N ASN A 109 -4.50 -8.33 0.30
CA ASN A 109 -4.67 -7.00 0.87
C ASN A 109 -3.69 -6.03 0.20
N ALA A 110 -3.86 -4.74 0.45
CA ALA A 110 -3.01 -3.75 -0.18
C ALA A 110 -2.82 -2.49 0.68
N ILE A 111 -1.71 -1.81 0.42
CA ILE A 111 -1.49 -0.43 0.83
C ILE A 111 -1.12 0.33 -0.44
N LEU A 112 -1.81 1.43 -0.71
CA LEU A 112 -1.58 2.23 -1.92
C LEU A 112 -1.17 3.64 -1.53
N HIS A 113 0.05 4.00 -1.88
CA HIS A 113 0.55 5.37 -1.81
C HIS A 113 0.17 6.06 -3.12
N LEU A 114 -0.49 7.21 -3.07
CA LEU A 114 -1.08 7.83 -4.25
C LEU A 114 -0.23 8.95 -4.86
N THR A 115 0.75 9.48 -4.14
CA THR A 115 1.63 10.54 -4.63
C THR A 115 2.97 9.97 -5.09
N CYS A 116 4.07 10.57 -4.76
CA CYS A 116 5.38 10.14 -5.26
C CYS A 116 5.67 8.68 -5.09
#